data_ed00b79502a60f1993722cdd57976dc8
#
_entry.id   ed00b79502a60f1993722cdd57976dc8
#
_cell.length_a   1.000
_cell.length_b   1.000
_cell.length_c   1.000
_cell.angle_alpha   90.00
_cell.angle_beta   90.00
_cell.angle_gamma   90.00
#
_symmetry.space_group_name_H-M   'P 1'
#
loop_
_entity.id
_entity.type
_entity.pdbx_description
1 polymer ?
#
loop_
_entity_poly.entity_id
_entity_poly.type
_entity_poly.pdbx_seq_one_letter_code
_entity_poly.pdbx_strand_id
1 'polypeptide(L)'
;MAFKLDKISISGREVLPIIEGGKGVNISTGLTAGSFASAGAVGTISGTNPDFYDENGNYIPYVYDSKSTRKEKHDSLVEQSIRGCIAQAKIAADVSGGNGRIHFNFLWEAGGTKIIMEESLTKTKGLIHGITSGAGLPYALSDIAAKHNIYYYPIVSSSRAFAILWKRSYNKTAQLLGGVVYEDPWLAGGHNGLSNQEDPNIKQDPYLRIVEIRKVMNEINLQHVPIIIAGGVWNLSEWSKYIDNPEIGLAAFQFGTRPLLTQESPISNAWKQKLLTLKEGDVSLNRFSPTGFYSSAVNNTFLKELYARSDRQMKAERKQSEEFSKEITSSNGITKFYVSAEDYVKAESYIKDGFNTLLKTPEDTIIFETSAVAEQIKEDQANCMGCLSACRFSNWSENEKNTTGILPDPRSFCIEKSLQDVGHGGSIDNNLLFSGHHAYRFATDPLYKGGYIPTIAELVEKIVIGD
;
A
#
# COMPACT_ATOMS: atom_id res chain seq x y z
N MET A 1 -21.79 -0.66 28.29
CA MET A 1 -22.69 0.34 27.69
C MET A 1 -22.56 0.21 26.19
N ALA A 2 -23.68 0.16 25.45
CA ALA A 2 -23.62 0.19 24.00
C ALA A 2 -22.94 1.51 23.59
N PHE A 3 -21.88 1.39 22.81
CA PHE A 3 -21.14 2.52 22.27
C PHE A 3 -22.00 3.17 21.18
N LYS A 4 -22.32 4.45 21.31
CA LYS A 4 -23.09 5.17 20.29
C LYS A 4 -22.13 6.00 19.45
N LEU A 5 -21.98 5.62 18.19
CA LEU A 5 -21.18 6.36 17.23
C LEU A 5 -22.09 7.31 16.43
N ASP A 6 -21.97 8.60 16.68
CA ASP A 6 -22.75 9.59 15.96
C ASP A 6 -22.23 9.74 14.51
N LYS A 7 -23.16 9.98 13.58
CA LYS A 7 -22.80 10.29 12.19
C LYS A 7 -22.12 11.64 12.12
N ILE A 8 -21.18 11.77 11.19
CA ILE A 8 -20.50 13.02 10.87
C ILE A 8 -20.56 13.31 9.38
N SER A 9 -20.37 14.56 9.01
CA SER A 9 -20.34 14.95 7.61
C SER A 9 -19.02 14.55 6.95
N ILE A 10 -19.09 13.64 5.98
CA ILE A 10 -17.97 13.24 5.12
C ILE A 10 -18.40 13.38 3.67
N SER A 11 -17.61 14.10 2.86
CA SER A 11 -17.93 14.40 1.46
C SER A 11 -19.36 14.93 1.27
N GLY A 12 -19.76 15.87 2.17
CA GLY A 12 -21.05 16.55 2.07
C GLY A 12 -22.27 15.71 2.46
N ARG A 13 -22.10 14.62 3.20
CA ARG A 13 -23.21 13.77 3.69
C ARG A 13 -22.94 13.25 5.10
N GLU A 14 -24.00 13.17 5.91
CA GLU A 14 -23.98 12.51 7.20
C GLU A 14 -23.87 10.99 7.02
N VAL A 15 -22.74 10.41 7.42
CA VAL A 15 -22.43 8.98 7.34
C VAL A 15 -21.81 8.50 8.65
N LEU A 16 -21.78 7.19 8.85
CA LEU A 16 -20.98 6.61 9.93
C LEU A 16 -19.51 7.03 9.78
N PRO A 17 -18.81 7.43 10.84
CA PRO A 17 -17.39 7.80 10.80
C PRO A 17 -16.48 6.56 10.66
N ILE A 18 -16.84 5.67 9.75
CA ILE A 18 -16.17 4.41 9.40
C ILE A 18 -15.80 4.47 7.92
N ILE A 19 -14.52 4.29 7.62
CA ILE A 19 -13.99 4.37 6.27
C ILE A 19 -13.25 3.07 5.92
N GLU A 20 -13.51 2.52 4.75
CA GLU A 20 -12.66 1.48 4.20
C GLU A 20 -11.29 2.07 3.84
N GLY A 21 -10.20 1.46 4.31
CA GLY A 21 -8.85 1.80 3.87
C GLY A 21 -8.58 1.24 2.47
N GLY A 22 -8.08 2.10 1.57
CA GLY A 22 -7.73 1.69 0.21
C GLY A 22 -6.57 0.68 0.21
N LYS A 23 -6.76 -0.44 -0.48
CA LYS A 23 -5.82 -1.56 -0.59
C LYS A 23 -5.58 -1.88 -2.08
N GLY A 24 -4.40 -1.58 -2.58
CA GLY A 24 -3.95 -2.00 -3.93
C GLY A 24 -3.14 -3.31 -3.84
N VAL A 25 -2.94 -4.06 -4.90
CA VAL A 25 -3.61 -4.00 -6.19
C VAL A 25 -4.89 -4.83 -6.12
N ASN A 26 -6.01 -4.35 -6.66
CA ASN A 26 -7.29 -5.10 -6.78
C ASN A 26 -7.91 -5.64 -5.46
N ILE A 27 -7.57 -5.11 -4.31
CA ILE A 27 -8.12 -5.61 -3.03
C ILE A 27 -9.29 -4.77 -2.53
N SER A 28 -9.22 -3.44 -2.64
CA SER A 28 -10.39 -2.56 -2.46
C SER A 28 -11.09 -2.38 -3.80
N THR A 29 -12.17 -3.14 -4.00
CA THR A 29 -12.92 -3.22 -5.25
C THR A 29 -14.19 -2.37 -5.19
N GLY A 30 -14.90 -2.26 -6.31
CA GLY A 30 -16.23 -1.68 -6.36
C GLY A 30 -17.25 -2.40 -5.46
N LEU A 31 -17.11 -3.73 -5.36
CA LEU A 31 -17.97 -4.53 -4.49
C LEU A 31 -17.75 -4.20 -3.01
N THR A 32 -16.48 -4.19 -2.55
CA THR A 32 -16.19 -3.86 -1.14
C THR A 32 -16.59 -2.43 -0.82
N ALA A 33 -16.22 -1.46 -1.67
CA ALA A 33 -16.55 -0.06 -1.48
C ALA A 33 -18.07 0.19 -1.49
N GLY A 34 -18.80 -0.42 -2.42
CA GLY A 34 -20.27 -0.35 -2.47
C GLY A 34 -20.91 -0.92 -1.23
N SER A 35 -20.39 -2.04 -0.70
CA SER A 35 -20.92 -2.69 0.52
C SER A 35 -20.69 -1.83 1.77
N PHE A 36 -19.53 -1.18 1.92
CA PHE A 36 -19.32 -0.18 2.98
C PHE A 36 -20.29 1.00 2.85
N ALA A 37 -20.46 1.53 1.64
CA ALA A 37 -21.39 2.63 1.40
C ALA A 37 -22.84 2.24 1.66
N SER A 38 -23.25 1.04 1.25
CA SER A 38 -24.59 0.48 1.52
C SER A 38 -24.88 0.39 3.03
N ALA A 39 -23.87 0.05 3.83
CA ALA A 39 -23.94 0.04 5.30
C ALA A 39 -23.97 1.46 5.94
N GLY A 40 -24.01 2.53 5.15
CA GLY A 40 -24.04 3.91 5.63
C GLY A 40 -22.67 4.49 6.03
N ALA A 41 -21.60 3.83 5.64
CA ALA A 41 -20.20 4.22 5.87
C ALA A 41 -19.55 4.81 4.60
N VAL A 42 -18.22 4.87 4.56
CA VAL A 42 -17.46 5.30 3.37
C VAL A 42 -16.71 4.12 2.80
N GLY A 43 -17.05 3.74 1.59
CA GLY A 43 -16.31 2.74 0.82
C GLY A 43 -15.17 3.38 0.02
N THR A 44 -14.09 2.64 -0.18
CA THR A 44 -12.92 3.14 -0.90
C THR A 44 -12.48 2.15 -1.96
N ILE A 45 -12.40 2.60 -3.19
CA ILE A 45 -11.88 1.84 -4.32
C ILE A 45 -10.38 2.10 -4.45
N SER A 46 -9.57 1.06 -4.62
CA SER A 46 -8.18 1.25 -5.02
C SER A 46 -8.11 1.68 -6.48
N GLY A 47 -7.55 2.86 -6.73
CA GLY A 47 -7.29 3.36 -8.08
C GLY A 47 -5.95 2.90 -8.67
N THR A 48 -5.21 2.04 -7.94
CA THR A 48 -3.93 1.50 -8.39
C THR A 48 -4.19 0.16 -9.07
N ASN A 49 -4.10 0.14 -10.39
CA ASN A 49 -4.29 -1.03 -11.27
C ASN A 49 -5.55 -1.86 -10.91
N PRO A 50 -6.73 -1.24 -10.86
CA PRO A 50 -7.96 -1.94 -10.50
C PRO A 50 -8.43 -2.86 -11.64
N ASP A 51 -9.13 -3.92 -11.27
CA ASP A 51 -9.69 -4.87 -12.22
C ASP A 51 -10.64 -4.20 -13.20
N PHE A 52 -10.54 -4.62 -14.44
CA PHE A 52 -11.41 -4.25 -15.53
C PHE A 52 -12.21 -5.47 -16.01
N TYR A 53 -13.45 -5.24 -16.44
CA TYR A 53 -14.35 -6.28 -16.91
C TYR A 53 -14.89 -5.93 -18.30
N ASP A 54 -15.17 -6.97 -19.10
CA ASP A 54 -15.86 -6.81 -20.38
C ASP A 54 -17.35 -6.49 -20.20
N GLU A 55 -18.08 -6.33 -21.32
CA GLU A 55 -19.52 -6.04 -21.32
C GLU A 55 -20.36 -7.17 -20.71
N ASN A 56 -19.82 -8.38 -20.63
CA ASN A 56 -20.45 -9.55 -20.04
C ASN A 56 -20.09 -9.75 -18.56
N GLY A 57 -19.26 -8.88 -17.99
CA GLY A 57 -18.79 -8.96 -16.61
C GLY A 57 -17.64 -9.94 -16.41
N ASN A 58 -16.97 -10.40 -17.47
CA ASN A 58 -15.78 -11.23 -17.34
C ASN A 58 -14.55 -10.38 -17.05
N TYR A 59 -13.74 -10.82 -16.10
CA TYR A 59 -12.46 -10.18 -15.82
C TYR A 59 -11.54 -10.21 -17.03
N ILE A 60 -10.94 -9.06 -17.35
CA ILE A 60 -9.94 -8.91 -18.40
C ILE A 60 -8.57 -8.75 -17.74
N PRO A 61 -7.74 -9.81 -17.74
CA PRO A 61 -6.40 -9.73 -17.15
C PRO A 61 -5.51 -8.78 -17.94
N TYR A 62 -4.57 -8.14 -17.26
CA TYR A 62 -3.50 -7.41 -17.92
C TYR A 62 -2.60 -8.40 -18.66
N VAL A 63 -2.45 -8.22 -19.96
CA VAL A 63 -1.60 -9.06 -20.79
C VAL A 63 -0.27 -8.38 -21.05
N TYR A 64 0.81 -9.00 -20.56
CA TYR A 64 2.17 -8.55 -20.84
C TYR A 64 2.55 -8.88 -22.28
N ASP A 65 2.70 -7.88 -23.12
CA ASP A 65 3.36 -8.08 -24.42
C ASP A 65 4.88 -8.02 -24.24
N SER A 66 5.54 -9.16 -24.40
CA SER A 66 7.00 -9.28 -24.27
C SER A 66 7.79 -8.50 -25.34
N LYS A 67 7.14 -8.13 -26.45
CA LYS A 67 7.76 -7.37 -27.56
C LYS A 67 7.66 -5.87 -27.37
N SER A 68 6.73 -5.39 -26.57
CA SER A 68 6.55 -3.96 -26.29
C SER A 68 7.69 -3.40 -25.45
N THR A 69 8.04 -2.15 -25.72
CA THR A 69 8.96 -1.38 -24.87
C THR A 69 8.38 -1.16 -23.47
N ARG A 70 9.22 -0.85 -22.49
CA ARG A 70 8.79 -0.53 -21.12
C ARG A 70 7.82 0.67 -21.09
N LYS A 71 8.01 1.65 -21.98
CA LYS A 71 7.12 2.81 -22.11
C LYS A 71 5.74 2.41 -22.63
N GLU A 72 5.67 1.59 -23.67
CA GLU A 72 4.39 1.10 -24.22
C GLU A 72 3.64 0.24 -23.20
N LYS A 73 4.34 -0.60 -22.43
CA LYS A 73 3.75 -1.35 -21.32
C LYS A 73 3.16 -0.43 -20.26
N HIS A 74 3.89 0.63 -19.90
CA HIS A 74 3.41 1.65 -18.97
C HIS A 74 2.15 2.35 -19.47
N ASP A 75 2.15 2.81 -20.72
CA ASP A 75 1.00 3.51 -21.32
C ASP A 75 -0.24 2.60 -21.37
N SER A 76 -0.05 1.33 -21.72
CA SER A 76 -1.10 0.31 -21.70
C SER A 76 -1.64 0.07 -20.28
N LEU A 77 -0.79 0.01 -19.27
CA LEU A 77 -1.19 -0.14 -17.88
C LEU A 77 -2.00 1.07 -17.38
N VAL A 78 -1.59 2.29 -17.73
CA VAL A 78 -2.33 3.53 -17.41
C VAL A 78 -3.72 3.49 -18.03
N GLU A 79 -3.85 3.13 -19.31
CA GLU A 79 -5.14 3.03 -19.99
C GLU A 79 -6.04 1.97 -19.32
N GLN A 80 -5.50 0.80 -19.03
CA GLN A 80 -6.25 -0.26 -18.34
C GLN A 80 -6.69 0.17 -16.93
N SER A 81 -5.82 0.86 -16.20
CA SER A 81 -6.16 1.39 -14.86
C SER A 81 -7.30 2.39 -14.91
N ILE A 82 -7.37 3.25 -15.93
CA ILE A 82 -8.49 4.18 -16.12
C ILE A 82 -9.78 3.38 -16.36
N ARG A 83 -9.76 2.38 -17.24
CA ARG A 83 -10.91 1.50 -17.52
C ARG A 83 -11.36 0.76 -16.26
N GLY A 84 -10.41 0.24 -15.48
CA GLY A 84 -10.68 -0.43 -14.21
C GLY A 84 -11.32 0.51 -13.19
N CYS A 85 -10.80 1.71 -12.99
CA CYS A 85 -11.40 2.72 -12.12
C CYS A 85 -12.86 3.00 -12.49
N ILE A 86 -13.15 3.16 -13.79
CA ILE A 86 -14.51 3.41 -14.28
C ILE A 86 -15.43 2.23 -13.98
N ALA A 87 -14.97 1.00 -14.24
CA ALA A 87 -15.75 -0.20 -13.98
C ALA A 87 -16.06 -0.37 -12.48
N GLN A 88 -15.01 -0.23 -11.64
CA GLN A 88 -15.16 -0.36 -10.19
C GLN A 88 -16.06 0.74 -9.58
N ALA A 89 -16.00 1.97 -10.10
CA ALA A 89 -16.87 3.06 -9.64
C ALA A 89 -18.36 2.77 -9.95
N LYS A 90 -18.67 2.21 -11.11
CA LYS A 90 -20.03 1.81 -11.47
C LYS A 90 -20.54 0.69 -10.57
N ILE A 91 -19.72 -0.36 -10.37
CA ILE A 91 -20.06 -1.46 -9.46
C ILE A 91 -20.34 -0.92 -8.05
N ALA A 92 -19.47 -0.04 -7.52
CA ALA A 92 -19.66 0.54 -6.20
C ALA A 92 -20.94 1.37 -6.10
N ALA A 93 -21.27 2.15 -7.12
CA ALA A 93 -22.50 2.95 -7.15
C ALA A 93 -23.74 2.04 -7.14
N ASP A 94 -23.76 0.99 -7.96
CA ASP A 94 -24.87 0.04 -8.03
C ASP A 94 -25.05 -0.70 -6.70
N VAL A 95 -23.98 -1.23 -6.11
CA VAL A 95 -24.02 -1.95 -4.83
C VAL A 95 -24.41 -1.03 -3.66
N SER A 96 -23.97 0.23 -3.68
CA SER A 96 -24.28 1.20 -2.62
C SER A 96 -25.76 1.56 -2.54
N GLY A 97 -26.50 1.44 -3.65
CA GLY A 97 -27.89 1.89 -3.74
C GLY A 97 -28.04 3.40 -3.47
N GLY A 98 -27.01 4.19 -3.69
CA GLY A 98 -26.97 5.63 -3.40
C GLY A 98 -26.75 5.97 -1.92
N ASN A 99 -26.48 5.00 -1.05
CA ASN A 99 -26.14 5.21 0.36
C ASN A 99 -24.65 5.55 0.55
N GLY A 100 -24.31 6.00 1.76
CA GLY A 100 -22.94 6.26 2.16
C GLY A 100 -22.18 7.22 1.25
N ARG A 101 -20.88 7.01 1.13
CA ARG A 101 -19.97 7.72 0.22
C ARG A 101 -18.98 6.74 -0.41
N ILE A 102 -18.52 7.06 -1.61
CA ILE A 102 -17.54 6.28 -2.35
C ILE A 102 -16.35 7.18 -2.65
N HIS A 103 -15.15 6.75 -2.27
CA HIS A 103 -13.90 7.41 -2.54
C HIS A 103 -13.00 6.58 -3.46
N PHE A 104 -12.09 7.24 -4.18
CA PHE A 104 -10.92 6.59 -4.73
C PHE A 104 -9.72 6.77 -3.80
N ASN A 105 -8.88 5.74 -3.71
CA ASN A 105 -7.55 5.82 -3.09
C ASN A 105 -6.48 5.55 -4.14
N PHE A 106 -5.49 6.44 -4.22
CA PHE A 106 -4.36 6.32 -5.12
C PHE A 106 -3.04 6.35 -4.36
N LEU A 107 -2.15 5.44 -4.71
CA LEU A 107 -0.75 5.54 -4.31
C LEU A 107 -0.13 6.71 -5.08
N TRP A 108 0.40 7.72 -4.37
CA TRP A 108 0.95 8.91 -5.06
C TRP A 108 2.13 8.57 -5.97
N GLU A 109 2.94 7.60 -5.57
CA GLU A 109 4.09 7.11 -6.33
C GLU A 109 3.73 5.99 -7.35
N ALA A 110 2.45 5.73 -7.61
CA ALA A 110 2.08 4.86 -8.72
C ALA A 110 2.29 5.56 -10.06
N GLY A 111 2.64 4.77 -11.07
CA GLY A 111 2.85 5.25 -12.42
C GLY A 111 1.55 5.78 -13.05
N GLY A 112 1.62 6.94 -13.70
CA GLY A 112 0.46 7.58 -14.33
C GLY A 112 -0.60 8.12 -13.37
N THR A 113 -0.34 8.14 -12.06
CA THR A 113 -1.36 8.45 -11.03
C THR A 113 -2.19 9.69 -11.33
N LYS A 114 -1.59 10.79 -11.75
CA LYS A 114 -2.32 12.04 -12.03
C LYS A 114 -3.25 11.89 -13.22
N ILE A 115 -2.80 11.25 -14.29
CA ILE A 115 -3.58 11.00 -15.51
C ILE A 115 -4.75 10.05 -15.16
N ILE A 116 -4.46 8.98 -14.43
CA ILE A 116 -5.49 8.02 -13.99
C ILE A 116 -6.54 8.71 -13.14
N MET A 117 -6.15 9.55 -12.17
CA MET A 117 -7.09 10.32 -11.34
C MET A 117 -7.99 11.21 -12.19
N GLU A 118 -7.39 12.06 -13.03
CA GLU A 118 -8.13 13.06 -13.81
C GLU A 118 -9.10 12.43 -14.81
N GLU A 119 -8.63 11.44 -15.57
CA GLU A 119 -9.46 10.76 -16.56
C GLU A 119 -10.58 9.93 -15.91
N SER A 120 -10.26 9.21 -14.84
CA SER A 120 -11.25 8.42 -14.10
C SER A 120 -12.32 9.30 -13.48
N LEU A 121 -11.96 10.41 -12.82
CA LEU A 121 -12.90 11.34 -12.23
C LEU A 121 -13.79 12.02 -13.28
N THR A 122 -13.23 12.35 -14.45
CA THR A 122 -13.99 12.91 -15.57
C THR A 122 -15.10 11.93 -16.02
N LYS A 123 -14.76 10.63 -16.13
CA LYS A 123 -15.68 9.59 -16.62
C LYS A 123 -16.63 9.06 -15.54
N THR A 124 -16.33 9.25 -14.27
CA THR A 124 -17.14 8.80 -13.13
C THR A 124 -17.81 9.95 -12.37
N LYS A 125 -18.05 11.07 -13.07
CA LYS A 125 -18.66 12.27 -12.48
C LYS A 125 -19.97 11.93 -11.76
N GLY A 126 -20.06 12.30 -10.50
CA GLY A 126 -21.24 12.06 -9.64
C GLY A 126 -21.25 10.69 -8.94
N LEU A 127 -20.36 9.74 -9.31
CA LEU A 127 -20.25 8.44 -8.65
C LEU A 127 -19.21 8.48 -7.51
N ILE A 128 -18.16 9.28 -7.67
CA ILE A 128 -17.07 9.43 -6.70
C ILE A 128 -17.22 10.75 -5.95
N HIS A 129 -17.10 10.70 -4.63
CA HIS A 129 -17.35 11.82 -3.74
C HIS A 129 -16.09 12.39 -3.11
N GLY A 130 -14.98 11.63 -3.15
CA GLY A 130 -13.70 12.04 -2.60
C GLY A 130 -12.53 11.24 -3.15
N ILE A 131 -11.34 11.82 -3.02
CA ILE A 131 -10.07 11.17 -3.37
C ILE A 131 -9.13 11.18 -2.18
N THR A 132 -8.50 10.04 -1.92
CA THR A 132 -7.51 9.83 -0.87
C THR A 132 -6.18 9.50 -1.50
N SER A 133 -5.08 10.06 -1.00
CA SER A 133 -3.75 9.72 -1.49
C SER A 133 -2.67 9.87 -0.43
N GLY A 134 -1.69 8.99 -0.48
CA GLY A 134 -0.52 8.94 0.39
C GLY A 134 0.64 8.23 -0.29
N ALA A 135 1.60 7.75 0.50
CA ALA A 135 2.88 7.22 0.05
C ALA A 135 3.62 8.22 -0.85
N GLY A 136 4.05 9.29 -0.22
CA GLY A 136 4.63 10.49 -0.81
C GLY A 136 3.92 11.74 -0.32
N LEU A 137 4.22 12.89 -0.92
CA LEU A 137 3.58 14.17 -0.61
C LEU A 137 2.69 14.59 -1.79
N PRO A 138 1.38 14.32 -1.76
CA PRO A 138 0.48 14.51 -2.90
C PRO A 138 0.07 15.98 -3.09
N TYR A 139 1.01 16.86 -3.45
CA TYR A 139 0.77 18.31 -3.58
C TYR A 139 -0.35 18.66 -4.57
N ALA A 140 -0.45 17.94 -5.70
CA ALA A 140 -1.45 18.23 -6.70
C ALA A 140 -2.83 17.62 -6.39
N LEU A 141 -2.98 16.85 -5.30
CA LEU A 141 -4.24 16.22 -4.93
C LEU A 141 -5.38 17.24 -4.79
N SER A 142 -5.10 18.36 -4.13
CA SER A 142 -6.07 19.44 -3.92
C SER A 142 -6.48 20.14 -5.22
N ASP A 143 -5.56 20.32 -6.16
CA ASP A 143 -5.85 20.95 -7.45
C ASP A 143 -6.71 20.03 -8.33
N ILE A 144 -6.43 18.72 -8.33
CA ILE A 144 -7.25 17.70 -9.01
C ILE A 144 -8.66 17.68 -8.41
N ALA A 145 -8.76 17.66 -7.07
CA ALA A 145 -10.05 17.68 -6.38
C ALA A 145 -10.86 18.94 -6.73
N ALA A 146 -10.22 20.10 -6.78
CA ALA A 146 -10.86 21.37 -7.14
C ALA A 146 -11.38 21.35 -8.58
N LYS A 147 -10.60 20.83 -9.53
CA LYS A 147 -10.98 20.68 -10.93
C LYS A 147 -12.26 19.86 -11.11
N HIS A 148 -12.46 18.83 -10.29
CA HIS A 148 -13.61 17.94 -10.34
C HIS A 148 -14.71 18.27 -9.32
N ASN A 149 -14.51 19.30 -8.50
CA ASN A 149 -15.42 19.70 -7.42
C ASN A 149 -15.80 18.55 -6.48
N ILE A 150 -14.79 17.82 -5.99
CA ILE A 150 -14.92 16.71 -5.03
C ILE A 150 -14.01 16.96 -3.83
N TYR A 151 -14.22 16.22 -2.76
CA TYR A 151 -13.40 16.32 -1.55
C TYR A 151 -12.06 15.57 -1.69
N TYR A 152 -11.03 16.03 -0.97
CA TYR A 152 -9.75 15.35 -0.91
C TYR A 152 -9.31 15.04 0.53
N TYR A 153 -8.56 13.97 0.68
CA TYR A 153 -8.18 13.36 1.95
C TYR A 153 -6.69 12.97 1.88
N PRO A 154 -5.76 13.85 2.27
CA PRO A 154 -4.34 13.49 2.32
C PRO A 154 -4.08 12.49 3.44
N ILE A 155 -3.24 11.48 3.14
CA ILE A 155 -2.73 10.53 4.12
C ILE A 155 -1.38 11.03 4.60
N VAL A 156 -1.24 11.23 5.90
CA VAL A 156 -0.01 11.70 6.54
C VAL A 156 0.27 10.91 7.83
N SER A 157 1.53 10.80 8.19
CA SER A 157 1.97 10.16 9.44
C SER A 157 2.40 11.18 10.51
N SER A 158 2.43 12.47 10.18
CA SER A 158 2.91 13.51 11.10
C SER A 158 2.31 14.89 10.82
N SER A 159 2.26 15.73 11.85
CA SER A 159 1.88 17.13 11.77
C SER A 159 2.73 17.92 10.78
N ARG A 160 4.04 17.61 10.72
CA ARG A 160 4.98 18.24 9.77
C ARG A 160 4.61 17.95 8.32
N ALA A 161 4.25 16.71 7.99
CA ALA A 161 3.85 16.35 6.63
C ALA A 161 2.59 17.12 6.20
N PHE A 162 1.57 17.20 7.08
CA PHE A 162 0.38 17.98 6.83
C PHE A 162 0.67 19.48 6.66
N ALA A 163 1.47 20.07 7.55
CA ALA A 163 1.84 21.49 7.47
C ALA A 163 2.56 21.84 6.15
N ILE A 164 3.42 20.96 5.64
CA ILE A 164 4.09 21.14 4.35
C ILE A 164 3.09 21.13 3.20
N LEU A 165 2.16 20.15 3.15
CA LEU A 165 1.11 20.05 2.14
C LEU A 165 0.20 21.28 2.16
N TRP A 166 -0.23 21.70 3.36
CA TRP A 166 -1.04 22.89 3.56
C TRP A 166 -0.36 24.15 3.01
N LYS A 167 0.85 24.40 3.45
CA LYS A 167 1.61 25.61 3.05
C LYS A 167 1.85 25.68 1.54
N ARG A 168 2.12 24.54 0.91
CA ARG A 168 2.49 24.50 -0.52
C ARG A 168 1.31 24.51 -1.47
N SER A 169 0.18 23.91 -1.09
CA SER A 169 -0.92 23.68 -2.02
C SER A 169 -2.30 23.85 -1.37
N TYR A 170 -2.61 23.15 -0.30
CA TYR A 170 -3.96 22.89 0.17
C TYR A 170 -4.70 24.13 0.70
N ASN A 171 -3.98 25.15 1.16
CA ASN A 171 -4.54 26.42 1.62
C ASN A 171 -5.37 27.14 0.53
N LYS A 172 -5.15 26.84 -0.74
CA LYS A 172 -5.89 27.45 -1.87
C LYS A 172 -7.27 26.82 -2.09
N THR A 173 -7.47 25.61 -1.57
CA THR A 173 -8.67 24.79 -1.81
C THR A 173 -9.20 24.20 -0.49
N ALA A 174 -9.04 24.95 0.60
CA ALA A 174 -9.39 24.54 1.96
C ALA A 174 -10.84 24.05 2.09
N GLN A 175 -11.78 24.62 1.32
CA GLN A 175 -13.21 24.28 1.34
C GLN A 175 -13.50 22.84 0.85
N LEU A 176 -12.56 22.22 0.14
CA LEU A 176 -12.68 20.84 -0.35
C LEU A 176 -11.88 19.83 0.47
N LEU A 177 -11.16 20.27 1.52
CA LEU A 177 -10.50 19.36 2.45
C LEU A 177 -11.55 18.60 3.27
N GLY A 178 -11.80 17.35 2.94
CA GLY A 178 -12.84 16.54 3.57
C GLY A 178 -12.40 15.88 4.88
N GLY A 179 -11.10 15.73 5.10
CA GLY A 179 -10.48 15.16 6.28
C GLY A 179 -8.97 15.02 6.12
N VAL A 180 -8.26 14.83 7.23
CA VAL A 180 -6.85 14.50 7.26
C VAL A 180 -6.71 13.07 7.76
N VAL A 181 -6.19 12.16 6.94
CA VAL A 181 -5.97 10.77 7.35
C VAL A 181 -4.62 10.69 8.06
N TYR A 182 -4.66 10.45 9.37
CA TYR A 182 -3.48 10.04 10.11
C TYR A 182 -3.30 8.53 9.98
N GLU A 183 -2.22 8.11 9.34
CA GLU A 183 -1.85 6.71 9.24
C GLU A 183 -0.69 6.40 10.18
N ASP A 184 -0.93 5.50 11.14
CA ASP A 184 0.11 5.08 12.08
C ASP A 184 1.18 4.26 11.35
N PRO A 185 2.45 4.73 11.31
CA PRO A 185 3.47 4.10 10.50
C PRO A 185 4.02 2.79 11.05
N TRP A 186 3.72 2.42 12.30
CA TRP A 186 4.13 1.15 12.90
C TRP A 186 3.03 0.09 12.89
N LEU A 187 1.76 0.51 12.82
CA LEU A 187 0.61 -0.40 12.94
C LEU A 187 -0.12 -0.62 11.63
N ALA A 188 -0.03 0.33 10.68
CA ALA A 188 -0.71 0.23 9.40
C ALA A 188 -0.12 -0.85 8.50
N GLY A 189 -0.95 -1.44 7.66
CA GLY A 189 -0.56 -2.34 6.58
C GLY A 189 -0.15 -1.59 5.32
N GLY A 190 0.62 -2.25 4.45
CA GLY A 190 1.08 -1.64 3.20
C GLY A 190 2.14 -0.58 3.41
N HIS A 191 2.27 0.31 2.42
CA HIS A 191 3.18 1.44 2.50
C HIS A 191 2.70 2.41 3.56
N ASN A 192 3.58 2.79 4.44
CA ASN A 192 3.29 3.73 5.52
C ASN A 192 4.25 4.94 5.48
N GLY A 193 3.91 5.95 6.24
CA GLY A 193 4.64 7.20 6.25
C GLY A 193 5.81 7.25 7.24
N LEU A 194 6.40 6.11 7.63
CA LEU A 194 7.57 6.11 8.50
C LEU A 194 8.72 6.86 7.82
N SER A 195 9.19 7.90 8.48
CA SER A 195 10.29 8.72 7.98
C SER A 195 11.62 7.96 8.10
N ASN A 196 12.56 8.23 7.18
CA ASN A 196 13.93 7.70 7.28
C ASN A 196 14.70 8.20 8.51
N GLN A 197 14.18 9.21 9.22
CA GLN A 197 14.77 9.76 10.46
C GLN A 197 14.19 9.08 11.72
N GLU A 198 13.13 8.29 11.57
CA GLU A 198 12.46 7.57 12.65
C GLU A 198 13.02 6.15 12.76
N ASP A 199 13.20 5.66 13.98
CA ASP A 199 13.62 4.28 14.22
C ASP A 199 12.38 3.35 14.04
N PRO A 200 12.41 2.40 13.10
CA PRO A 200 11.30 1.48 12.90
C PRO A 200 10.99 0.59 14.12
N ASN A 201 11.94 0.45 15.04
CA ASN A 201 11.79 -0.37 16.24
C ASN A 201 11.23 0.40 17.44
N ILE A 202 11.18 1.75 17.37
CA ILE A 202 10.69 2.60 18.45
C ILE A 202 9.31 3.13 18.09
N LYS A 203 8.26 2.37 18.46
CA LYS A 203 6.87 2.79 18.26
C LYS A 203 6.56 4.03 19.09
N GLN A 204 5.88 5.00 18.47
CA GLN A 204 5.39 6.20 19.16
C GLN A 204 3.89 6.09 19.46
N ASP A 205 3.43 6.81 20.50
CA ASP A 205 2.01 6.85 20.84
C ASP A 205 1.24 7.62 19.75
N PRO A 206 0.30 6.98 19.05
CA PRO A 206 -0.53 7.63 18.03
C PRO A 206 -1.33 8.82 18.59
N TYR A 207 -1.69 8.80 19.88
CA TYR A 207 -2.44 9.89 20.50
C TYR A 207 -1.71 11.22 20.40
N LEU A 208 -0.44 11.24 20.77
CA LEU A 208 0.38 12.45 20.74
C LEU A 208 0.52 13.01 19.32
N ARG A 209 0.70 12.13 18.35
CA ARG A 209 0.84 12.51 16.93
C ARG A 209 -0.46 13.10 16.37
N ILE A 210 -1.61 12.53 16.76
CA ILE A 210 -2.94 13.02 16.35
C ILE A 210 -3.23 14.39 16.98
N VAL A 211 -2.92 14.56 18.27
CA VAL A 211 -3.05 15.86 18.96
C VAL A 211 -2.19 16.93 18.31
N GLU A 212 -0.96 16.60 17.90
CA GLU A 212 -0.11 17.54 17.16
C GLU A 212 -0.70 17.93 15.80
N ILE A 213 -1.29 16.98 15.06
CA ILE A 213 -1.98 17.28 13.79
C ILE A 213 -3.16 18.21 14.06
N ARG A 214 -4.00 17.91 15.07
CA ARG A 214 -5.14 18.77 15.46
C ARG A 214 -4.69 20.17 15.84
N LYS A 215 -3.60 20.31 16.57
CA LYS A 215 -3.03 21.61 16.92
C LYS A 215 -2.72 22.45 15.67
N VAL A 216 -2.02 21.86 14.70
CA VAL A 216 -1.73 22.54 13.42
C VAL A 216 -3.02 22.90 12.69
N MET A 217 -4.02 22.00 12.67
CA MET A 217 -5.33 22.29 12.03
C MET A 217 -6.06 23.42 12.70
N ASN A 218 -6.03 23.52 14.04
CA ASN A 218 -6.66 24.60 14.79
C ASN A 218 -6.01 25.97 14.53
N GLU A 219 -4.68 26.02 14.43
CA GLU A 219 -3.91 27.23 14.11
C GLU A 219 -4.26 27.83 12.73
N ILE A 220 -4.83 27.01 11.83
CA ILE A 220 -5.22 27.41 10.46
C ILE A 220 -6.75 27.34 10.25
N ASN A 221 -7.54 27.36 11.30
CA ASN A 221 -9.01 27.38 11.31
C ASN A 221 -9.68 26.16 10.67
N LEU A 222 -9.10 24.96 10.82
CA LEU A 222 -9.63 23.68 10.32
C LEU A 222 -10.18 22.78 11.43
N GLN A 223 -10.63 23.35 12.56
CA GLN A 223 -11.21 22.59 13.68
C GLN A 223 -12.47 21.80 13.31
N HIS A 224 -13.17 22.21 12.25
CA HIS A 224 -14.38 21.55 11.73
C HIS A 224 -14.07 20.38 10.78
N VAL A 225 -12.83 20.18 10.37
CA VAL A 225 -12.40 19.10 9.47
C VAL A 225 -12.03 17.89 10.32
N PRO A 226 -12.58 16.68 10.05
CA PRO A 226 -12.25 15.48 10.81
C PRO A 226 -10.80 15.01 10.62
N ILE A 227 -10.23 14.42 11.65
CA ILE A 227 -9.07 13.56 11.54
C ILE A 227 -9.56 12.13 11.38
N ILE A 228 -9.10 11.44 10.35
CA ILE A 228 -9.42 10.04 10.07
C ILE A 228 -8.26 9.19 10.57
N ILE A 229 -8.50 8.40 11.60
CA ILE A 229 -7.48 7.61 12.29
C ILE A 229 -7.34 6.27 11.58
N ALA A 230 -6.16 5.98 11.06
CA ALA A 230 -5.80 4.77 10.34
C ALA A 230 -4.57 4.08 10.96
N GLY A 231 -4.52 2.76 10.83
CA GLY A 231 -3.45 1.93 11.40
C GLY A 231 -3.73 1.48 12.83
N GLY A 232 -3.82 0.17 13.01
CA GLY A 232 -4.05 -0.45 14.31
C GLY A 232 -5.47 -0.40 14.84
N VAL A 233 -6.41 0.26 14.17
CA VAL A 233 -7.81 0.29 14.60
C VAL A 233 -8.44 -1.08 14.39
N TRP A 234 -8.93 -1.69 15.49
CA TRP A 234 -9.61 -2.97 15.46
C TRP A 234 -11.03 -2.87 16.01
N ASN A 235 -11.19 -2.54 17.29
CA ASN A 235 -12.47 -2.26 17.94
C ASN A 235 -12.51 -0.82 18.40
N LEU A 236 -13.62 -0.12 18.21
CA LEU A 236 -13.73 1.29 18.59
C LEU A 236 -13.74 1.49 20.12
N SER A 237 -14.12 0.47 20.91
CA SER A 237 -14.00 0.52 22.36
C SER A 237 -12.58 0.77 22.86
N GLU A 238 -11.58 0.25 22.17
CA GLU A 238 -10.15 0.48 22.48
C GLU A 238 -9.70 1.90 22.10
N TRP A 239 -10.44 2.55 21.23
CA TRP A 239 -10.20 3.90 20.75
C TRP A 239 -11.13 4.95 21.35
N SER A 240 -11.87 4.58 22.41
CA SER A 240 -12.85 5.47 23.07
C SER A 240 -12.25 6.82 23.49
N LYS A 241 -10.97 6.85 23.90
CA LYS A 241 -10.27 8.11 24.24
C LYS A 241 -10.11 9.10 23.09
N TYR A 242 -10.35 8.67 21.85
CA TYR A 242 -10.27 9.53 20.65
C TYR A 242 -11.63 10.07 20.23
N ILE A 243 -12.72 9.57 20.81
CA ILE A 243 -14.10 9.91 20.45
C ILE A 243 -14.62 10.94 21.46
N ASP A 244 -15.31 11.96 20.96
CA ASP A 244 -15.82 13.09 21.78
C ASP A 244 -14.73 13.75 22.65
N ASN A 245 -13.49 13.69 22.19
CA ASN A 245 -12.36 14.26 22.90
C ASN A 245 -12.03 15.66 22.36
N PRO A 246 -12.12 16.73 23.19
CA PRO A 246 -11.87 18.11 22.76
C PRO A 246 -10.46 18.35 22.21
N GLU A 247 -9.44 17.60 22.66
CA GLU A 247 -8.07 17.72 22.15
C GLU A 247 -7.92 17.20 20.71
N ILE A 248 -8.79 16.25 20.32
CA ILE A 248 -8.78 15.62 18.99
C ILE A 248 -9.82 16.26 18.07
N GLY A 249 -10.97 16.68 18.62
CA GLY A 249 -12.10 17.19 17.87
C GLY A 249 -12.81 16.10 17.07
N LEU A 250 -13.34 16.43 15.90
CA LEU A 250 -14.02 15.47 15.04
C LEU A 250 -13.06 14.36 14.60
N ALA A 251 -13.43 13.11 14.86
CA ALA A 251 -12.68 11.93 14.51
C ALA A 251 -13.51 10.94 13.70
N ALA A 252 -12.85 10.23 12.77
CA ALA A 252 -13.36 9.08 12.07
C ALA A 252 -12.29 7.97 12.05
N PHE A 253 -12.67 6.75 11.68
CA PHE A 253 -11.78 5.59 11.77
C PHE A 253 -11.71 4.84 10.43
N GLN A 254 -10.48 4.55 9.99
CA GLN A 254 -10.25 3.83 8.75
C GLN A 254 -9.76 2.41 9.03
N PHE A 255 -10.38 1.45 8.37
CA PHE A 255 -10.11 0.02 8.51
C PHE A 255 -9.51 -0.53 7.22
N GLY A 256 -8.19 -0.82 7.23
CA GLY A 256 -7.50 -1.46 6.10
C GLY A 256 -7.47 -2.98 6.25
N THR A 257 -7.14 -3.50 7.43
CA THR A 257 -6.89 -4.93 7.68
C THR A 257 -8.19 -5.74 7.86
N ARG A 258 -9.12 -5.28 8.69
CA ARG A 258 -10.37 -6.04 8.96
C ARG A 258 -11.17 -6.38 7.69
N PRO A 259 -11.33 -5.47 6.70
CA PRO A 259 -12.02 -5.80 5.46
C PRO A 259 -11.35 -6.88 4.60
N LEU A 260 -10.08 -7.23 4.84
CA LEU A 260 -9.43 -8.34 4.13
C LEU A 260 -10.15 -9.67 4.38
N LEU A 261 -10.70 -9.86 5.59
CA LEU A 261 -11.38 -11.10 5.97
C LEU A 261 -12.90 -10.90 6.02
N THR A 262 -13.46 -10.57 4.85
CA THR A 262 -14.91 -10.50 4.61
C THR A 262 -15.28 -11.33 3.40
N GLN A 263 -16.58 -11.61 3.23
CA GLN A 263 -17.07 -12.38 2.09
C GLN A 263 -16.82 -11.66 0.76
N GLU A 264 -17.00 -10.33 0.73
CA GLU A 264 -16.83 -9.46 -0.44
C GLU A 264 -15.38 -9.22 -0.81
N SER A 265 -14.44 -9.47 0.11
CA SER A 265 -13.01 -9.33 -0.16
C SER A 265 -12.56 -10.29 -1.25
N PRO A 266 -11.82 -9.82 -2.29
CA PRO A 266 -11.43 -10.64 -3.43
C PRO A 266 -10.25 -11.58 -3.13
N ILE A 267 -9.59 -11.45 -1.97
CA ILE A 267 -8.45 -12.33 -1.66
C ILE A 267 -8.86 -13.80 -1.67
N SER A 268 -7.97 -14.67 -2.11
CA SER A 268 -8.26 -16.09 -2.22
C SER A 268 -8.62 -16.74 -0.89
N ASN A 269 -9.35 -17.86 -0.95
CA ASN A 269 -9.68 -18.64 0.25
C ASN A 269 -8.41 -19.09 1.01
N ALA A 270 -7.32 -19.37 0.30
CA ALA A 270 -6.04 -19.71 0.92
C ALA A 270 -5.50 -18.55 1.78
N TRP A 271 -5.59 -17.29 1.30
CA TRP A 271 -5.25 -16.12 2.09
C TRP A 271 -6.22 -15.90 3.25
N LYS A 272 -7.55 -16.08 3.05
CA LYS A 272 -8.53 -15.97 4.15
C LYS A 272 -8.23 -16.97 5.26
N GLN A 273 -7.92 -18.23 4.92
CA GLN A 273 -7.52 -19.24 5.90
C GLN A 273 -6.18 -18.89 6.58
N LYS A 274 -5.20 -18.37 5.83
CA LYS A 274 -3.93 -17.92 6.40
C LYS A 274 -4.14 -16.82 7.45
N LEU A 275 -4.99 -15.83 7.17
CA LEU A 275 -5.29 -14.73 8.11
C LEU A 275 -5.87 -15.24 9.43
N LEU A 276 -6.72 -16.28 9.41
CA LEU A 276 -7.31 -16.90 10.61
C LEU A 276 -6.28 -17.63 11.50
N THR A 277 -5.07 -17.84 11.01
CA THR A 277 -4.01 -18.58 11.74
C THR A 277 -2.84 -17.71 12.17
N LEU A 278 -2.89 -16.41 11.89
CA LEU A 278 -1.80 -15.49 12.23
C LEU A 278 -1.64 -15.35 13.74
N LYS A 279 -0.40 -15.20 14.16
CA LYS A 279 0.01 -14.91 15.54
C LYS A 279 0.60 -13.50 15.61
N GLU A 280 0.68 -12.95 16.80
CA GLU A 280 1.40 -11.71 17.02
C GLU A 280 2.86 -11.85 16.53
N GLY A 281 3.31 -10.87 15.74
CA GLY A 281 4.61 -10.89 15.07
C GLY A 281 4.62 -11.49 13.65
N ASP A 282 3.51 -12.11 13.18
CA ASP A 282 3.43 -12.65 11.82
C ASP A 282 3.22 -11.56 10.73
N VAL A 283 3.18 -10.30 11.09
CA VAL A 283 3.26 -9.16 10.18
C VAL A 283 4.54 -8.41 10.46
N SER A 284 5.36 -8.18 9.44
CA SER A 284 6.64 -7.48 9.56
C SER A 284 6.65 -6.14 8.86
N LEU A 285 7.20 -5.13 9.53
CA LEU A 285 7.58 -3.86 8.94
C LEU A 285 8.95 -4.02 8.27
N ASN A 286 9.02 -3.76 6.96
CA ASN A 286 10.22 -3.96 6.17
C ASN A 286 10.41 -2.84 5.14
N ARG A 287 11.54 -2.88 4.42
CA ARG A 287 11.92 -1.85 3.45
C ARG A 287 12.29 -2.45 2.08
N PHE A 288 11.74 -3.63 1.76
CA PHE A 288 12.00 -4.30 0.49
C PHE A 288 11.19 -3.72 -0.68
N SER A 289 10.16 -2.92 -0.40
CA SER A 289 9.34 -2.32 -1.43
C SER A 289 10.18 -1.54 -2.45
N PRO A 290 9.90 -1.71 -3.76
CA PRO A 290 10.59 -0.97 -4.82
C PRO A 290 10.33 0.54 -4.81
N THR A 291 9.34 1.02 -4.05
CA THR A 291 9.13 2.44 -3.78
C THR A 291 10.20 3.04 -2.86
N GLY A 292 10.89 2.20 -2.09
CA GLY A 292 11.83 2.62 -1.05
C GLY A 292 11.19 3.08 0.26
N PHE A 293 9.86 3.05 0.36
CA PHE A 293 9.15 3.29 1.61
C PHE A 293 9.10 2.04 2.48
N TYR A 294 8.95 2.23 3.77
CA TYR A 294 8.60 1.14 4.68
C TYR A 294 7.19 0.62 4.35
N SER A 295 7.02 -0.68 4.51
CA SER A 295 5.73 -1.35 4.32
C SER A 295 5.56 -2.51 5.27
N SER A 296 4.31 -2.81 5.65
CA SER A 296 3.96 -3.93 6.52
C SER A 296 3.16 -4.99 5.75
N ALA A 297 3.62 -6.23 5.84
CA ALA A 297 3.02 -7.35 5.14
C ALA A 297 3.06 -8.65 5.99
N VAL A 298 2.21 -9.61 5.63
CA VAL A 298 2.22 -10.96 6.22
C VAL A 298 3.56 -11.63 5.93
N ASN A 299 4.21 -12.12 6.98
CA ASN A 299 5.50 -12.78 6.92
C ASN A 299 5.36 -14.23 6.43
N ASN A 300 5.22 -14.38 5.12
CA ASN A 300 5.10 -15.64 4.39
C ASN A 300 6.44 -16.09 3.81
N THR A 301 6.44 -17.16 3.00
CA THR A 301 7.64 -17.68 2.31
C THR A 301 8.29 -16.61 1.44
N PHE A 302 7.49 -15.87 0.66
CA PHE A 302 7.99 -14.79 -0.20
C PHE A 302 8.79 -13.73 0.58
N LEU A 303 8.23 -13.22 1.68
CA LEU A 303 8.91 -12.19 2.47
C LEU A 303 10.15 -12.72 3.19
N LYS A 304 10.10 -13.97 3.68
CA LYS A 304 11.27 -14.64 4.27
C LYS A 304 12.44 -14.80 3.29
N GLU A 305 12.13 -15.08 2.02
CA GLU A 305 13.15 -15.14 0.98
C GLU A 305 13.82 -13.79 0.72
N LEU A 306 13.06 -12.68 0.79
CA LEU A 306 13.64 -11.34 0.67
C LEU A 306 14.58 -11.02 1.85
N TYR A 307 14.23 -11.42 3.08
CA TYR A 307 15.13 -11.30 4.24
C TYR A 307 16.39 -12.13 4.03
N ALA A 308 16.26 -13.42 3.70
CA ALA A 308 17.40 -14.30 3.48
C ALA A 308 18.32 -13.79 2.35
N ARG A 309 17.74 -13.23 1.28
CA ARG A 309 18.48 -12.59 0.20
C ARG A 309 19.28 -11.38 0.68
N SER A 310 18.66 -10.55 1.50
CA SER A 310 19.31 -9.37 2.09
C SER A 310 20.45 -9.77 3.05
N ASP A 311 20.29 -10.87 3.78
CA ASP A 311 21.34 -11.39 4.69
C ASP A 311 22.57 -11.93 3.95
N ARG A 312 22.40 -12.37 2.69
CA ARG A 312 23.51 -12.81 1.81
C ARG A 312 24.18 -11.65 1.07
N GLN A 313 24.12 -10.45 1.62
CA GLN A 313 24.79 -9.25 1.08
C GLN A 313 26.15 -9.05 1.70
N MET A 314 27.14 -8.64 0.89
CA MET A 314 28.46 -8.23 1.38
C MET A 314 29.10 -7.16 0.50
N LYS A 315 30.06 -6.44 1.04
CA LYS A 315 30.87 -5.49 0.29
C LYS A 315 31.79 -6.23 -0.68
N ALA A 316 31.91 -5.71 -1.89
CA ALA A 316 32.79 -6.30 -2.88
C ALA A 316 33.22 -5.29 -3.94
N GLU A 317 34.40 -5.43 -4.47
CA GLU A 317 34.94 -4.62 -5.54
C GLU A 317 35.21 -5.43 -6.82
N ARG A 318 35.26 -4.72 -7.96
CA ARG A 318 35.63 -5.32 -9.24
C ARG A 318 37.14 -5.47 -9.44
N LYS A 319 37.93 -4.76 -8.64
CA LYS A 319 39.39 -4.79 -8.68
C LYS A 319 39.94 -5.22 -7.33
N GLN A 320 41.01 -5.98 -7.37
CA GLN A 320 41.72 -6.37 -6.17
C GLN A 320 42.36 -5.14 -5.50
N SER A 321 42.26 -5.06 -4.18
CA SER A 321 42.89 -4.06 -3.33
C SER A 321 43.43 -4.72 -2.04
N GLU A 322 44.08 -3.94 -1.16
CA GLU A 322 44.51 -4.44 0.15
C GLU A 322 43.34 -4.94 0.99
N GLU A 323 42.23 -4.17 1.01
CA GLU A 323 41.01 -4.49 1.76
C GLU A 323 40.24 -5.64 1.10
N PHE A 324 40.08 -5.60 -0.24
CA PHE A 324 39.34 -6.59 -1.01
C PHE A 324 40.32 -7.50 -1.78
N SER A 325 40.94 -8.44 -1.05
CA SER A 325 42.08 -9.22 -1.55
C SER A 325 41.70 -10.63 -2.04
N LYS A 326 40.48 -11.14 -1.75
CA LYS A 326 40.06 -12.50 -2.06
C LYS A 326 39.10 -12.52 -3.26
N GLU A 327 39.51 -13.22 -4.32
CA GLU A 327 38.69 -13.37 -5.52
C GLU A 327 37.55 -14.38 -5.27
N ILE A 328 36.35 -14.00 -5.73
CA ILE A 328 35.21 -14.90 -5.85
C ILE A 328 34.67 -14.81 -7.29
N THR A 329 34.20 -15.92 -7.83
CA THR A 329 33.72 -16.00 -9.22
C THR A 329 32.30 -16.49 -9.23
N SER A 330 31.42 -15.79 -9.98
CA SER A 330 30.03 -16.20 -10.19
C SER A 330 29.94 -17.49 -11.02
N SER A 331 28.79 -18.19 -10.91
CA SER A 331 28.50 -19.44 -11.62
C SER A 331 28.74 -19.39 -13.14
N ASN A 332 28.66 -18.20 -13.75
CA ASN A 332 28.97 -18.04 -15.19
C ASN A 332 30.47 -18.11 -15.52
N GLY A 333 31.36 -18.24 -14.53
CA GLY A 333 32.81 -18.31 -14.72
C GLY A 333 33.48 -17.01 -15.18
N ILE A 334 32.73 -15.96 -15.48
CA ILE A 334 33.21 -14.71 -16.07
C ILE A 334 33.17 -13.56 -15.09
N THR A 335 32.06 -13.47 -14.32
CA THR A 335 31.85 -12.37 -13.38
C THR A 335 32.66 -12.58 -12.10
N LYS A 336 33.65 -11.71 -11.87
CA LYS A 336 34.55 -11.76 -10.73
C LYS A 336 34.35 -10.54 -9.84
N PHE A 337 34.48 -10.76 -8.55
CA PHE A 337 34.55 -9.75 -7.52
C PHE A 337 35.63 -10.09 -6.50
N TYR A 338 36.06 -9.11 -5.75
CA TYR A 338 36.99 -9.25 -4.65
C TYR A 338 36.29 -8.84 -3.34
N VAL A 339 36.40 -9.69 -2.32
CA VAL A 339 35.85 -9.49 -0.99
C VAL A 339 36.97 -9.39 0.04
N SER A 340 36.66 -8.93 1.24
CA SER A 340 37.61 -8.91 2.34
C SER A 340 37.99 -10.35 2.74
N ALA A 341 39.16 -10.50 3.38
CA ALA A 341 39.56 -11.82 3.91
C ALA A 341 38.59 -12.35 4.97
N GLU A 342 37.92 -11.45 5.72
CA GLU A 342 36.91 -11.81 6.72
C GLU A 342 35.63 -12.33 6.05
N ASP A 343 35.15 -11.67 5.01
CA ASP A 343 33.93 -12.06 4.30
C ASP A 343 34.11 -13.28 3.40
N TYR A 344 35.35 -13.62 3.04
CA TYR A 344 35.65 -14.71 2.12
C TYR A 344 35.11 -16.06 2.59
N VAL A 345 35.20 -16.37 3.89
CA VAL A 345 34.70 -17.61 4.46
C VAL A 345 33.18 -17.72 4.32
N LYS A 346 32.46 -16.62 4.53
CA LYS A 346 31.00 -16.56 4.32
C LYS A 346 30.66 -16.71 2.83
N ALA A 347 31.41 -16.04 1.95
CA ALA A 347 31.22 -16.11 0.52
C ALA A 347 31.39 -17.54 0.00
N GLU A 348 32.45 -18.26 0.44
CA GLU A 348 32.64 -19.67 0.09
C GLU A 348 31.51 -20.57 0.59
N SER A 349 31.00 -20.32 1.80
CA SER A 349 29.86 -21.07 2.32
C SER A 349 28.61 -20.86 1.44
N TYR A 350 28.26 -19.61 1.08
CA TYR A 350 27.13 -19.33 0.20
C TYR A 350 27.27 -20.02 -1.16
N ILE A 351 28.47 -19.96 -1.76
CA ILE A 351 28.75 -20.60 -3.04
C ILE A 351 28.59 -22.13 -2.94
N LYS A 352 29.11 -22.73 -1.87
CA LYS A 352 28.98 -24.17 -1.59
C LYS A 352 27.53 -24.60 -1.38
N ASP A 353 26.71 -23.74 -0.76
CA ASP A 353 25.28 -23.98 -0.51
C ASP A 353 24.41 -23.72 -1.76
N GLY A 354 25.05 -23.42 -2.91
CA GLY A 354 24.36 -23.23 -4.20
C GLY A 354 24.01 -21.78 -4.55
N PHE A 355 24.29 -20.81 -3.66
CA PHE A 355 24.10 -19.40 -3.93
C PHE A 355 25.34 -18.84 -4.68
N ASN A 356 25.54 -19.31 -5.90
CA ASN A 356 26.77 -19.09 -6.65
C ASN A 356 26.64 -18.04 -7.76
N THR A 357 25.49 -17.37 -7.90
CA THR A 357 25.29 -16.26 -8.83
C THR A 357 25.35 -14.95 -8.10
N LEU A 358 26.28 -14.08 -8.53
CA LEU A 358 26.57 -12.79 -7.89
C LEU A 358 25.83 -11.68 -8.61
N LEU A 359 24.97 -10.95 -7.86
CA LEU A 359 24.22 -9.80 -8.37
C LEU A 359 24.68 -8.53 -7.65
N LYS A 360 25.04 -7.49 -8.42
CA LYS A 360 25.46 -6.19 -7.88
C LYS A 360 24.24 -5.39 -7.41
N THR A 361 24.38 -4.69 -6.29
CA THR A 361 23.39 -3.76 -5.74
C THR A 361 23.75 -2.30 -6.05
N PRO A 362 22.82 -1.35 -5.89
CA PRO A 362 23.09 0.07 -6.08
C PRO A 362 24.14 0.66 -5.14
N GLU A 363 24.36 0.07 -3.96
CA GLU A 363 25.31 0.53 -2.95
C GLU A 363 26.72 -0.05 -3.07
N ASP A 364 27.08 -0.54 -4.26
CA ASP A 364 28.39 -1.18 -4.52
C ASP A 364 28.68 -2.43 -3.67
N THR A 365 27.61 -3.12 -3.26
CA THR A 365 27.70 -4.45 -2.66
C THR A 365 27.26 -5.53 -3.65
N ILE A 366 27.42 -6.79 -3.27
CA ILE A 366 26.87 -7.94 -3.99
C ILE A 366 25.95 -8.75 -3.10
N ILE A 367 24.99 -9.44 -3.71
CA ILE A 367 24.22 -10.50 -3.08
C ILE A 367 24.49 -11.83 -3.77
N PHE A 368 24.35 -12.90 -3.01
CA PHE A 368 24.51 -14.28 -3.49
C PHE A 368 23.15 -14.89 -3.70
N GLU A 369 22.91 -15.43 -4.90
CA GLU A 369 21.67 -16.10 -5.26
C GLU A 369 21.91 -17.38 -6.05
N THR A 370 20.89 -18.25 -6.07
CA THR A 370 20.87 -19.37 -7.02
C THR A 370 20.72 -18.85 -8.44
N SER A 371 21.22 -19.60 -9.42
CA SER A 371 21.11 -19.18 -10.84
C SER A 371 19.66 -18.99 -11.27
N ALA A 372 18.74 -19.86 -10.83
CA ALA A 372 17.34 -19.79 -11.18
C ALA A 372 16.67 -18.51 -10.65
N VAL A 373 16.90 -18.15 -9.37
CA VAL A 373 16.37 -16.91 -8.77
C VAL A 373 16.98 -15.67 -9.41
N ALA A 374 18.29 -15.71 -9.70
CA ALA A 374 18.97 -14.60 -10.36
C ALA A 374 18.47 -14.36 -11.79
N GLU A 375 18.14 -15.41 -12.54
CA GLU A 375 17.51 -15.31 -13.87
C GLU A 375 16.11 -14.73 -13.76
N GLN A 376 15.28 -15.20 -12.81
CA GLN A 376 13.94 -14.67 -12.57
C GLN A 376 13.97 -13.18 -12.19
N ILE A 377 14.91 -12.75 -11.33
CA ILE A 377 15.10 -11.33 -10.99
C ILE A 377 15.37 -10.50 -12.25
N LYS A 378 16.30 -10.95 -13.10
CA LYS A 378 16.66 -10.24 -14.34
C LYS A 378 15.49 -10.17 -15.31
N GLU A 379 14.74 -11.25 -15.45
CA GLU A 379 13.55 -11.31 -16.29
C GLU A 379 12.48 -10.35 -15.80
N ASP A 380 12.17 -10.36 -14.50
CA ASP A 380 11.20 -9.44 -13.90
C ASP A 380 11.63 -7.98 -14.04
N GLN A 381 12.93 -7.68 -13.92
CA GLN A 381 13.49 -6.35 -14.15
C GLN A 381 13.36 -5.91 -15.61
N ALA A 382 13.61 -6.80 -16.56
CA ALA A 382 13.50 -6.54 -18.00
C ALA A 382 12.03 -6.34 -18.43
N ASN A 383 11.11 -7.12 -17.83
CA ASN A 383 9.69 -7.08 -18.13
C ASN A 383 8.90 -6.02 -17.34
N CYS A 384 9.59 -5.06 -16.72
CA CYS A 384 8.94 -4.00 -15.98
C CYS A 384 7.88 -3.26 -16.81
N MET A 385 6.69 -3.08 -16.21
CA MET A 385 5.54 -2.40 -16.82
C MET A 385 5.37 -0.94 -16.37
N GLY A 386 6.26 -0.42 -15.54
CA GLY A 386 6.20 0.98 -15.10
C GLY A 386 5.02 1.29 -14.15
N CYS A 387 4.65 0.34 -13.29
CA CYS A 387 3.55 0.51 -12.32
C CYS A 387 3.81 1.55 -11.22
N LEU A 388 5.05 2.00 -11.06
CA LEU A 388 5.47 3.06 -10.14
C LEU A 388 6.03 4.25 -10.92
N SER A 389 5.95 5.46 -10.36
CA SER A 389 6.59 6.66 -10.93
C SER A 389 8.11 6.55 -10.94
N ALA A 390 8.67 5.85 -9.93
CA ALA A 390 10.07 5.43 -9.88
C ALA A 390 10.18 4.08 -9.17
N CYS A 391 10.93 3.15 -9.77
CA CYS A 391 11.06 1.78 -9.28
C CYS A 391 12.53 1.43 -9.03
N ARG A 392 12.90 1.15 -7.78
CA ARG A 392 14.25 0.73 -7.41
C ARG A 392 14.58 -0.65 -7.96
N PHE A 393 13.61 -1.57 -7.97
CA PHE A 393 13.82 -2.94 -8.42
C PHE A 393 14.23 -3.03 -9.89
N SER A 394 13.56 -2.29 -10.77
CA SER A 394 13.75 -2.40 -12.23
C SER A 394 14.48 -1.21 -12.84
N ASN A 395 14.84 -0.18 -12.06
CA ASN A 395 15.42 1.07 -12.56
C ASN A 395 14.46 1.87 -13.48
N TRP A 396 13.15 1.63 -13.42
CA TRP A 396 12.16 2.40 -14.17
C TRP A 396 11.92 3.79 -13.55
N SER A 397 11.65 4.79 -14.39
CA SER A 397 11.09 6.08 -13.96
C SER A 397 10.26 6.71 -15.07
N GLU A 398 9.23 7.47 -14.71
CA GLU A 398 8.37 8.25 -15.63
C GLU A 398 9.04 9.50 -16.22
N ASN A 399 10.35 9.61 -16.17
CA ASN A 399 11.07 10.70 -16.84
C ASN A 399 11.26 10.41 -18.33
N GLU A 400 11.75 11.40 -19.07
CA GLU A 400 11.98 11.31 -20.52
C GLU A 400 12.88 10.12 -20.93
N LYS A 401 13.75 9.66 -20.04
CA LYS A 401 14.69 8.55 -20.29
C LYS A 401 14.14 7.19 -19.85
N ASN A 402 12.99 7.14 -19.22
CA ASN A 402 12.37 5.94 -18.65
C ASN A 402 13.29 5.16 -17.70
N THR A 403 14.16 5.85 -16.97
CA THR A 403 15.11 5.26 -16.02
C THR A 403 15.42 6.19 -14.87
N THR A 404 15.65 5.61 -13.69
CA THR A 404 16.15 6.34 -12.51
C THR A 404 17.62 6.73 -12.67
N GLY A 405 18.35 6.11 -13.60
CA GLY A 405 19.82 6.24 -13.74
C GLY A 405 20.61 5.47 -12.68
N ILE A 406 19.94 4.76 -11.77
CA ILE A 406 20.55 3.96 -10.70
C ILE A 406 20.50 2.47 -11.11
N LEU A 407 21.47 1.67 -10.70
CA LEU A 407 21.46 0.23 -10.95
C LEU A 407 20.18 -0.40 -10.34
N PRO A 408 19.50 -1.33 -11.06
CA PRO A 408 18.38 -2.08 -10.49
C PRO A 408 18.77 -2.81 -9.19
N ASP A 409 17.91 -2.76 -8.19
CA ASP A 409 18.18 -3.37 -6.87
C ASP A 409 17.62 -4.81 -6.80
N PRO A 410 18.45 -5.84 -6.85
CA PRO A 410 18.01 -7.23 -6.82
C PRO A 410 17.50 -7.68 -5.44
N ARG A 411 17.65 -6.87 -4.39
CA ARG A 411 17.11 -7.17 -3.03
C ARG A 411 15.62 -6.85 -2.94
N SER A 412 15.11 -6.02 -3.84
CA SER A 412 13.69 -5.69 -3.96
C SER A 412 12.96 -6.72 -4.84
N PHE A 413 11.75 -6.42 -5.26
CA PHE A 413 10.87 -7.32 -6.02
C PHE A 413 9.96 -6.55 -6.97
N CYS A 414 9.37 -7.24 -7.96
CA CYS A 414 8.32 -6.67 -8.81
C CYS A 414 7.01 -6.60 -8.03
N ILE A 415 6.65 -5.39 -7.56
CA ILE A 415 5.49 -5.19 -6.70
C ILE A 415 4.18 -5.54 -7.42
N GLU A 416 4.05 -5.19 -8.68
CA GLU A 416 2.86 -5.49 -9.47
C GLU A 416 2.63 -7.00 -9.55
N LYS A 417 3.64 -7.76 -9.99
CA LYS A 417 3.57 -9.21 -10.11
C LYS A 417 3.27 -9.91 -8.78
N SER A 418 3.81 -9.38 -7.66
CA SER A 418 3.60 -10.01 -6.34
C SER A 418 2.25 -9.67 -5.70
N LEU A 419 1.54 -8.64 -6.19
CA LEU A 419 0.26 -8.21 -5.62
C LEU A 419 -0.95 -8.56 -6.51
N GLN A 420 -0.81 -8.53 -7.84
CA GLN A 420 -1.95 -8.66 -8.75
C GLN A 420 -2.73 -9.96 -8.58
N ASP A 421 -2.05 -11.06 -8.29
CA ASP A 421 -2.68 -12.38 -8.17
C ASP A 421 -3.28 -12.67 -6.79
N VAL A 422 -3.10 -11.80 -5.81
CA VAL A 422 -3.67 -11.97 -4.45
C VAL A 422 -5.20 -12.05 -4.52
N GLY A 423 -5.83 -11.23 -5.36
CA GLY A 423 -7.27 -11.25 -5.63
C GLY A 423 -7.71 -12.30 -6.66
N HIS A 424 -6.77 -12.96 -7.35
CA HIS A 424 -7.05 -13.90 -8.44
C HIS A 424 -6.55 -15.33 -8.17
N GLY A 425 -6.44 -15.71 -6.91
CA GLY A 425 -6.11 -17.10 -6.52
C GLY A 425 -4.63 -17.43 -6.55
N GLY A 426 -3.75 -16.44 -6.61
CA GLY A 426 -2.30 -16.64 -6.54
C GLY A 426 -1.83 -17.31 -5.25
N SER A 427 -0.65 -17.92 -5.31
CA SER A 427 -0.05 -18.66 -4.22
C SER A 427 0.27 -17.76 -3.03
N ILE A 428 -0.11 -18.18 -1.82
CA ILE A 428 0.26 -17.50 -0.57
C ILE A 428 1.77 -17.52 -0.31
N ASP A 429 2.52 -18.38 -0.98
CA ASP A 429 3.97 -18.49 -0.83
C ASP A 429 4.75 -17.59 -1.80
N ASN A 430 4.13 -17.24 -2.95
CA ASN A 430 4.78 -16.48 -4.02
C ASN A 430 4.27 -15.04 -4.13
N ASN A 431 3.16 -14.71 -3.45
CA ASN A 431 2.55 -13.38 -3.47
C ASN A 431 2.70 -12.68 -2.12
N LEU A 432 2.60 -11.37 -2.12
CA LEU A 432 2.68 -10.54 -0.93
C LEU A 432 1.31 -9.99 -0.56
N LEU A 433 0.86 -10.21 0.68
CA LEU A 433 -0.34 -9.58 1.22
C LEU A 433 0.04 -8.49 2.21
N PHE A 434 -0.24 -7.24 1.87
CA PHE A 434 -0.13 -6.13 2.81
C PHE A 434 -1.20 -6.24 3.91
N SER A 435 -0.77 -6.11 5.15
CA SER A 435 -1.64 -6.19 6.32
C SER A 435 -1.07 -5.40 7.49
N GLY A 436 -1.93 -4.86 8.34
CA GLY A 436 -1.53 -4.19 9.58
C GLY A 436 -1.16 -5.19 10.68
N HIS A 437 -0.43 -4.70 11.66
CA HIS A 437 0.16 -5.53 12.72
C HIS A 437 -0.88 -6.19 13.64
N HIS A 438 -2.13 -5.72 13.67
CA HIS A 438 -3.22 -6.34 14.44
C HIS A 438 -3.92 -7.49 13.70
N ALA A 439 -3.45 -7.93 12.54
CA ALA A 439 -4.05 -9.04 11.78
C ALA A 439 -4.08 -10.37 12.57
N TYR A 440 -3.17 -10.59 13.52
CA TYR A 440 -3.21 -11.76 14.40
C TYR A 440 -4.53 -11.89 15.19
N ARG A 441 -5.26 -10.80 15.36
CA ARG A 441 -6.54 -10.77 16.08
C ARG A 441 -7.66 -11.51 15.34
N PHE A 442 -7.53 -11.75 14.03
CA PHE A 442 -8.45 -12.64 13.31
C PHE A 442 -8.58 -14.01 13.94
N ALA A 443 -7.48 -14.54 14.49
CA ALA A 443 -7.47 -15.85 15.14
C ALA A 443 -8.25 -15.88 16.48
N THR A 444 -8.46 -14.74 17.12
CA THR A 444 -9.01 -14.64 18.47
C THR A 444 -10.31 -13.84 18.56
N ASP A 445 -10.64 -13.03 17.58
CA ASP A 445 -11.85 -12.20 17.57
C ASP A 445 -13.10 -13.09 17.41
N PRO A 446 -14.09 -12.98 18.32
CA PRO A 446 -15.31 -13.78 18.29
C PRO A 446 -16.09 -13.73 16.98
N LEU A 447 -15.98 -12.65 16.21
CA LEU A 447 -16.64 -12.49 14.90
C LEU A 447 -16.20 -13.57 13.90
N TYR A 448 -14.96 -14.06 14.01
CA TYR A 448 -14.39 -15.07 13.10
C TYR A 448 -14.34 -16.48 13.70
N LYS A 449 -15.03 -16.70 14.84
CA LYS A 449 -15.01 -17.99 15.55
C LYS A 449 -15.48 -19.14 14.64
N GLY A 450 -14.75 -20.23 14.69
CA GLY A 450 -15.04 -21.42 13.89
C GLY A 450 -14.75 -21.25 12.39
N GLY A 451 -13.98 -20.25 12.01
CA GLY A 451 -13.63 -19.95 10.62
C GLY A 451 -14.76 -19.19 9.86
N TYR A 452 -15.69 -18.62 10.60
CA TYR A 452 -16.72 -17.76 9.99
C TYR A 452 -16.10 -16.53 9.33
N ILE A 453 -16.58 -16.20 8.15
CA ILE A 453 -16.18 -15.00 7.41
C ILE A 453 -17.38 -14.09 7.26
N PRO A 454 -17.42 -12.92 7.94
CA PRO A 454 -18.57 -12.04 7.91
C PRO A 454 -18.69 -11.32 6.56
N THR A 455 -19.88 -10.81 6.28
CA THR A 455 -20.09 -9.77 5.27
C THR A 455 -19.56 -8.44 5.76
N ILE A 456 -19.37 -7.48 4.85
CA ILE A 456 -19.01 -6.10 5.23
C ILE A 456 -20.11 -5.45 6.08
N ALA A 457 -21.37 -5.74 5.80
CA ALA A 457 -22.49 -5.23 6.60
C ALA A 457 -22.40 -5.69 8.07
N GLU A 458 -22.17 -6.99 8.31
CA GLU A 458 -21.95 -7.55 9.66
C GLU A 458 -20.70 -6.99 10.31
N LEU A 459 -19.63 -6.78 9.55
CA LEU A 459 -18.41 -6.16 10.05
C LEU A 459 -18.67 -4.72 10.51
N VAL A 460 -19.35 -3.91 9.70
CA VAL A 460 -19.68 -2.51 10.04
C VAL A 460 -20.60 -2.45 11.26
N GLU A 461 -21.63 -3.31 11.32
CA GLU A 461 -22.52 -3.42 12.47
C GLU A 461 -21.73 -3.75 13.74
N LYS A 462 -20.82 -4.73 13.67
CA LYS A 462 -19.96 -5.12 14.80
C LYS A 462 -19.05 -3.99 15.27
N ILE A 463 -18.48 -3.22 14.35
CA ILE A 463 -17.64 -2.04 14.67
C ILE A 463 -18.48 -0.97 15.40
N VAL A 464 -19.71 -0.74 14.96
CA VAL A 464 -20.60 0.28 15.54
C VAL A 464 -21.10 -0.09 16.93
N ILE A 465 -21.46 -1.36 17.13
CA ILE A 465 -21.98 -1.82 18.42
C ILE A 465 -20.86 -1.81 19.48
N GLY A 466 -19.64 -2.04 19.06
CA GLY A 466 -18.49 -2.26 19.96
C GLY A 466 -18.57 -3.62 20.65
N ASP A 467 -17.49 -4.32 20.78
CA ASP A 467 -17.44 -5.62 21.51
C ASP A 467 -17.20 -5.45 22.99
#